data_dd9ba94dd9825ca624bef0db27cc2b05
#
_entry.id   dd9ba94dd9825ca624bef0db27cc2b05
#
_cell.length_a   1.000
_cell.length_b   1.000
_cell.length_c   1.000
_cell.angle_alpha   90.00
_cell.angle_beta   90.00
_cell.angle_gamma   90.00
#
_symmetry.space_group_name_H-M   'P 1'
#
loop_
_entity.id
_entity.type
_entity.pdbx_description
1 polymer ?
#
loop_
_entity_poly.entity_id
_entity_poly.type
_entity_poly.pdbx_seq_one_letter_code
_entity_poly.pdbx_strand_id
1 'polypeptide(L)'
;MRKNYFIINFFLGLALSNSIVVYAQEEEFGKYEWIKEKLDIKPFDFLTMRENFILYDQNQSSVDSQLSDMCYYKYNIEDKTTTFLGKIDDWHLTSSDYTFNQNMIYIWYQVYTEESGSDPYNIIENLYCINYDKESVKMVRKESVYQQLIFQDTIDQYLAFMKGNFDENQGSASIQLIPFSKIEGAQSKTVVEKKYDQKKKKGEWIEQFCAENGQLYIVVREFDDNVNEQECKIEVYDVDGTYIRELYFDDHMAELLQEKNIMTFEVLGKCAFCQMTSGSSLMLDLSGDQAQIVVEWDWDDLVDISISENATDAILFGSSSGKIWKWEAKTNMLYEFDTPFEQIERVAYDGKKNAVVITAQEMQAKDAYLIDLEEMPVKGIMYLQ
;
A
#
# COMPACT_ATOMS: atom_id res chain seq x y z
N MET A 1 30.99 22.97 -47.22
CA MET A 1 30.61 23.83 -46.07
C MET A 1 29.09 24.00 -45.90
N ARG A 2 28.24 23.03 -46.23
CA ARG A 2 26.77 23.15 -46.05
C ARG A 2 26.12 22.05 -45.17
N LYS A 3 26.90 21.05 -44.72
CA LYS A 3 26.36 19.95 -43.90
C LYS A 3 26.34 20.22 -42.37
N ASN A 4 27.18 21.13 -41.88
CA ASN A 4 27.31 21.38 -40.45
C ASN A 4 26.25 22.35 -39.87
N TYR A 5 25.65 23.20 -40.71
CA TYR A 5 24.61 24.10 -40.27
C TYR A 5 23.24 23.42 -40.01
N PHE A 6 22.99 22.29 -40.69
CA PHE A 6 21.71 21.58 -40.52
C PHE A 6 21.65 20.82 -39.20
N ILE A 7 22.77 20.28 -38.74
CA ILE A 7 22.84 19.55 -37.45
C ILE A 7 22.73 20.52 -36.28
N ILE A 8 23.37 21.68 -36.35
CA ILE A 8 23.28 22.69 -35.26
C ILE A 8 21.89 23.25 -35.14
N ASN A 9 21.18 23.51 -36.21
CA ASN A 9 19.80 23.97 -36.18
C ASN A 9 18.83 22.88 -35.66
N PHE A 10 19.09 21.62 -35.90
CA PHE A 10 18.27 20.53 -35.39
C PHE A 10 18.44 20.36 -33.85
N PHE A 11 19.67 20.45 -33.35
CA PHE A 11 19.92 20.40 -31.91
C PHE A 11 19.45 21.68 -31.20
N LEU A 12 19.53 22.84 -31.81
CA LEU A 12 18.95 24.06 -31.23
C LEU A 12 17.41 23.99 -31.23
N GLY A 13 16.79 23.44 -32.25
CA GLY A 13 15.35 23.25 -32.32
C GLY A 13 14.84 22.27 -31.25
N LEU A 14 15.55 21.17 -31.00
CA LEU A 14 15.24 20.21 -29.95
C LEU A 14 15.46 20.80 -28.55
N ALA A 15 16.54 21.55 -28.34
CA ALA A 15 16.80 22.22 -27.07
C ALA A 15 15.77 23.31 -26.77
N LEU A 16 15.36 24.06 -27.78
CA LEU A 16 14.32 25.08 -27.62
C LEU A 16 12.92 24.47 -27.42
N SER A 17 12.61 23.35 -28.13
CA SER A 17 11.33 22.66 -27.92
C SER A 17 11.23 22.04 -26.52
N ASN A 18 12.30 21.42 -26.02
CA ASN A 18 12.33 20.91 -24.66
C ASN A 18 12.28 22.01 -23.61
N SER A 19 12.94 23.16 -23.85
CA SER A 19 12.86 24.32 -22.94
C SER A 19 11.46 24.95 -22.95
N ILE A 20 10.80 25.03 -24.11
CA ILE A 20 9.45 25.58 -24.22
C ILE A 20 8.44 24.66 -23.55
N VAL A 21 8.59 23.33 -23.66
CA VAL A 21 7.71 22.36 -22.99
C VAL A 21 7.86 22.44 -21.47
N VAL A 22 9.08 22.51 -20.94
CA VAL A 22 9.33 22.67 -19.49
C VAL A 22 8.75 24.00 -18.97
N TYR A 23 8.95 25.11 -19.67
CA TYR A 23 8.37 26.39 -19.29
C TYR A 23 6.83 26.41 -19.39
N ALA A 24 6.25 25.75 -20.37
CA ALA A 24 4.79 25.67 -20.49
C ALA A 24 4.16 24.86 -19.36
N GLN A 25 4.82 23.79 -18.87
CA GLN A 25 4.34 22.98 -17.74
C GLN A 25 4.45 23.73 -16.41
N GLU A 26 5.57 24.40 -16.11
CA GLU A 26 5.69 25.23 -14.89
C GLU A 26 4.67 26.37 -14.86
N GLU A 27 4.33 26.98 -16.01
CA GLU A 27 3.24 27.95 -16.10
C GLU A 27 1.86 27.32 -15.94
N GLU A 28 1.66 26.06 -16.32
CA GLU A 28 0.38 25.39 -16.23
C GLU A 28 0.04 25.02 -14.78
N PHE A 29 0.98 24.51 -14.00
CA PHE A 29 0.78 24.22 -12.59
C PHE A 29 0.68 25.49 -11.71
N GLY A 30 1.28 26.60 -12.09
CA GLY A 30 1.13 27.89 -11.43
C GLY A 30 -0.30 28.46 -11.43
N LYS A 31 -1.26 27.81 -12.15
CA LYS A 31 -2.68 28.15 -12.10
C LYS A 31 -3.40 27.52 -10.90
N TYR A 32 -2.81 26.50 -10.27
CA TYR A 32 -3.41 25.76 -9.19
C TYR A 32 -2.78 26.16 -7.85
N GLU A 33 -3.41 27.09 -7.13
CA GLU A 33 -2.91 27.61 -5.84
C GLU A 33 -2.76 26.51 -4.77
N TRP A 34 -3.47 25.40 -4.92
CA TRP A 34 -3.40 24.24 -4.05
C TRP A 34 -2.21 23.31 -4.32
N ILE A 35 -1.50 23.43 -5.45
CA ILE A 35 -0.19 22.80 -5.65
C ILE A 35 0.86 23.71 -5.00
N LYS A 36 1.31 23.36 -3.81
CA LYS A 36 2.22 24.20 -3.02
C LYS A 36 3.64 24.16 -3.53
N GLU A 37 4.11 22.99 -3.93
CA GLU A 37 5.51 22.82 -4.30
C GLU A 37 5.72 21.55 -5.13
N LYS A 38 6.64 21.64 -6.10
CA LYS A 38 7.30 20.49 -6.72
C LYS A 38 8.49 20.08 -5.87
N LEU A 39 8.53 18.84 -5.43
CA LEU A 39 9.53 18.31 -4.50
C LEU A 39 10.69 17.68 -5.26
N ASP A 40 11.91 17.85 -4.76
CA ASP A 40 13.10 17.18 -5.30
C ASP A 40 13.30 15.80 -4.65
N ILE A 41 12.30 14.92 -4.81
CA ILE A 41 12.33 13.53 -4.37
C ILE A 41 11.89 12.61 -5.50
N LYS A 42 12.39 11.38 -5.50
CA LYS A 42 12.05 10.35 -6.50
C LYS A 42 11.82 9.01 -5.80
N PRO A 43 10.66 8.82 -5.18
CA PRO A 43 10.32 7.57 -4.53
C PRO A 43 10.31 6.40 -5.52
N PHE A 44 10.81 5.24 -5.10
CA PHE A 44 10.75 4.03 -5.89
C PHE A 44 9.47 3.25 -5.61
N ASP A 45 9.31 2.75 -4.38
CA ASP A 45 8.17 1.91 -3.98
C ASP A 45 7.46 2.44 -2.72
N PHE A 46 8.20 2.90 -1.75
CA PHE A 46 7.70 3.40 -0.49
C PHE A 46 7.60 4.92 -0.48
N LEU A 47 6.47 5.45 -0.05
CA LEU A 47 6.26 6.88 0.17
C LEU A 47 5.27 7.07 1.32
N THR A 48 5.65 7.84 2.34
CA THR A 48 4.72 8.27 3.38
C THR A 48 5.02 9.68 3.84
N MET A 49 3.98 10.40 4.28
CA MET A 49 4.07 11.77 4.77
C MET A 49 3.72 11.81 6.26
N ARG A 50 4.50 12.59 7.03
CA ARG A 50 4.28 12.81 8.46
C ARG A 50 4.64 14.22 8.84
N GLU A 51 3.68 14.97 9.28
CA GLU A 51 3.86 16.35 9.74
C GLU A 51 4.74 17.20 8.79
N ASN A 52 6.02 17.39 9.12
CA ASN A 52 6.95 18.24 8.38
C ASN A 52 7.93 17.47 7.50
N PHE A 53 7.77 16.15 7.35
CA PHE A 53 8.69 15.38 6.53
C PHE A 53 8.02 14.28 5.73
N ILE A 54 8.71 13.89 4.68
CA ILE A 54 8.35 12.78 3.81
C ILE A 54 9.40 11.70 3.98
N LEU A 55 8.95 10.47 4.20
CA LEU A 55 9.81 9.27 4.18
C LEU A 55 9.61 8.57 2.85
N TYR A 56 10.71 8.21 2.21
CA TYR A 56 10.68 7.56 0.91
C TYR A 56 11.90 6.67 0.71
N ASP A 57 11.79 5.77 -0.25
CA ASP A 57 12.88 4.91 -0.66
C ASP A 57 13.39 5.27 -2.05
N GLN A 58 14.60 4.84 -2.35
CA GLN A 58 15.19 4.87 -3.69
C GLN A 58 15.95 3.59 -3.96
N ASN A 59 15.73 3.05 -5.14
CA ASN A 59 16.54 1.94 -5.62
C ASN A 59 17.85 2.45 -6.19
N GLN A 60 18.98 1.97 -5.64
CA GLN A 60 20.31 2.24 -6.17
C GLN A 60 20.87 0.97 -6.81
N SER A 61 20.50 0.70 -8.07
CA SER A 61 21.10 -0.38 -8.81
C SER A 61 22.53 -0.03 -9.21
N SER A 62 23.48 -0.89 -8.89
CA SER A 62 24.80 -0.82 -9.53
C SER A 62 24.69 -1.37 -10.97
N VAL A 63 25.33 -0.70 -11.93
CA VAL A 63 25.26 -1.04 -13.36
C VAL A 63 25.69 -2.48 -13.67
N ASP A 64 26.41 -3.12 -12.77
CA ASP A 64 27.04 -4.44 -12.95
C ASP A 64 26.44 -5.56 -12.07
N SER A 65 25.48 -5.28 -11.18
CA SER A 65 24.90 -6.31 -10.30
C SER A 65 23.43 -6.54 -10.62
N GLN A 66 23.02 -7.81 -10.58
CA GLN A 66 21.59 -8.17 -10.60
C GLN A 66 20.88 -7.82 -9.28
N LEU A 67 21.63 -7.31 -8.30
CA LEU A 67 21.19 -6.95 -6.97
C LEU A 67 21.17 -5.43 -6.86
N SER A 68 20.22 -4.93 -6.13
CA SER A 68 20.00 -3.51 -5.88
C SER A 68 20.01 -3.24 -4.39
N ASP A 69 20.46 -2.06 -4.00
CA ASP A 69 20.31 -1.58 -2.63
C ASP A 69 19.05 -0.72 -2.52
N MET A 70 18.22 -0.96 -1.51
CA MET A 70 17.10 -0.09 -1.21
C MET A 70 17.52 0.93 -0.14
N CYS A 71 17.59 2.18 -0.53
CA CYS A 71 18.00 3.30 0.31
C CYS A 71 16.79 4.07 0.83
N TYR A 72 16.76 4.37 2.12
CA TYR A 72 15.68 5.11 2.77
C TYR A 72 16.13 6.52 3.13
N TYR A 73 15.23 7.47 2.91
CA TYR A 73 15.46 8.89 3.07
C TYR A 73 14.33 9.57 3.84
N LYS A 74 14.68 10.65 4.52
CA LYS A 74 13.77 11.59 5.16
C LYS A 74 13.96 12.96 4.52
N TYR A 75 12.94 13.49 3.87
CA TYR A 75 12.93 14.84 3.32
C TYR A 75 12.17 15.77 4.26
N ASN A 76 12.81 16.82 4.74
CA ASN A 76 12.17 17.86 5.54
C ASN A 76 11.54 18.89 4.59
N ILE A 77 10.23 19.08 4.69
CA ILE A 77 9.46 19.97 3.80
C ILE A 77 9.83 21.44 4.04
N GLU A 78 10.06 21.84 5.30
CA GLU A 78 10.36 23.24 5.65
C GLU A 78 11.76 23.65 5.22
N ASP A 79 12.76 22.85 5.56
CA ASP A 79 14.18 23.13 5.31
C ASP A 79 14.63 22.70 3.91
N LYS A 80 13.82 21.93 3.19
CA LYS A 80 14.15 21.31 1.89
C LYS A 80 15.43 20.48 1.93
N THR A 81 15.64 19.79 3.04
CA THR A 81 16.86 18.99 3.25
C THR A 81 16.52 17.51 3.26
N THR A 82 17.39 16.71 2.66
CA THR A 82 17.28 15.24 2.64
C THR A 82 18.30 14.64 3.57
N THR A 83 17.84 13.75 4.46
CA THR A 83 18.69 12.95 5.34
C THR A 83 18.61 11.48 4.90
N PHE A 84 19.76 10.84 4.73
CA PHE A 84 19.87 9.41 4.52
C PHE A 84 19.68 8.65 5.83
N LEU A 85 18.72 7.74 5.90
CA LEU A 85 18.41 6.96 7.10
C LEU A 85 19.20 5.65 7.17
N GLY A 86 19.46 5.04 6.03
CA GLY A 86 20.14 3.76 5.92
C GLY A 86 19.70 2.99 4.67
N LYS A 87 20.22 1.78 4.52
CA LYS A 87 19.91 0.93 3.38
C LYS A 87 19.67 -0.52 3.78
N ILE A 88 19.00 -1.23 2.89
CA ILE A 88 18.88 -2.68 2.87
C ILE A 88 19.66 -3.15 1.65
N ASP A 89 20.72 -3.94 1.91
CA ASP A 89 21.58 -4.49 0.87
C ASP A 89 20.90 -5.69 0.21
N ASP A 90 21.17 -5.89 -1.07
CA ASP A 90 20.82 -7.11 -1.82
C ASP A 90 19.32 -7.48 -1.73
N TRP A 91 18.44 -6.49 -1.78
CA TRP A 91 17.02 -6.74 -1.76
C TRP A 91 16.52 -7.35 -3.07
N HIS A 92 15.60 -8.28 -2.97
CA HIS A 92 14.81 -8.77 -4.09
C HIS A 92 13.35 -8.41 -3.86
N LEU A 93 12.77 -7.84 -4.89
CA LEU A 93 11.41 -7.33 -4.84
C LEU A 93 10.40 -8.43 -4.59
N THR A 94 9.80 -8.38 -3.43
CA THR A 94 8.41 -8.71 -3.29
C THR A 94 7.86 -7.60 -2.38
N SER A 95 6.93 -6.82 -2.91
CA SER A 95 6.28 -5.76 -2.18
C SER A 95 5.73 -6.34 -0.89
N SER A 96 6.23 -5.86 0.21
CA SER A 96 5.64 -6.13 1.51
C SER A 96 4.96 -4.86 1.97
N ASP A 97 3.82 -5.02 2.57
CA ASP A 97 3.19 -3.93 3.30
C ASP A 97 4.14 -3.36 4.33
N TYR A 98 3.92 -2.12 4.67
CA TYR A 98 4.60 -1.47 5.77
C TYR A 98 3.59 -1.08 6.84
N THR A 99 4.02 -1.09 8.09
CA THR A 99 3.20 -0.65 9.20
C THR A 99 3.96 0.26 10.14
N PHE A 100 3.23 1.07 10.90
CA PHE A 100 3.78 2.10 11.77
C PHE A 100 3.61 1.72 13.23
N ASN A 101 4.62 2.04 14.03
CA ASN A 101 4.50 2.08 15.48
C ASN A 101 5.34 3.23 16.04
N GLN A 102 4.70 4.27 16.54
CA GLN A 102 5.36 5.48 17.02
C GLN A 102 6.27 6.08 15.93
N ASN A 103 7.59 6.15 16.20
CA ASN A 103 8.60 6.73 15.33
C ASN A 103 9.33 5.67 14.49
N MET A 104 8.68 4.55 14.23
CA MET A 104 9.25 3.41 13.54
C MET A 104 8.32 2.90 12.46
N ILE A 105 8.91 2.47 11.37
CA ILE A 105 8.24 1.77 10.28
C ILE A 105 8.80 0.36 10.22
N TYR A 106 7.93 -0.60 10.09
CA TYR A 106 8.30 -2.01 9.96
C TYR A 106 7.94 -2.49 8.58
N ILE A 107 8.90 -3.13 7.90
CA ILE A 107 8.76 -3.61 6.53
C ILE A 107 9.35 -5.01 6.44
N TRP A 108 8.61 -5.97 5.88
CA TRP A 108 9.13 -7.28 5.52
C TRP A 108 9.75 -7.24 4.13
N TYR A 109 10.93 -7.83 4.00
CA TYR A 109 11.57 -8.07 2.70
C TYR A 109 11.95 -9.52 2.54
N GLN A 110 11.64 -10.05 1.37
CA GLN A 110 12.15 -11.33 0.95
C GLN A 110 13.62 -11.20 0.58
N VAL A 111 14.45 -12.05 1.17
CA VAL A 111 15.88 -12.11 0.87
C VAL A 111 16.19 -13.48 0.27
N TYR A 112 16.69 -13.49 -0.96
CA TYR A 112 17.22 -14.68 -1.58
C TYR A 112 18.61 -14.95 -1.02
N THR A 113 18.74 -15.85 -0.09
CA THR A 113 20.02 -16.29 0.46
C THR A 113 20.30 -17.71 -0.01
N GLU A 114 21.59 -18.13 0.05
CA GLU A 114 21.95 -19.54 -0.15
C GLU A 114 21.21 -20.48 0.83
N GLU A 115 20.77 -19.97 1.97
CA GLU A 115 19.99 -20.68 2.98
C GLU A 115 18.56 -21.01 2.51
N SER A 116 17.98 -20.24 1.58
CA SER A 116 16.65 -20.54 1.01
C SER A 116 16.64 -21.80 0.15
N GLY A 117 17.81 -22.28 -0.28
CA GLY A 117 17.98 -23.53 -1.02
C GLY A 117 17.29 -23.51 -2.40
N SER A 118 17.19 -24.70 -2.99
CA SER A 118 16.47 -24.88 -4.26
C SER A 118 14.97 -25.18 -4.07
N ASP A 119 14.46 -25.15 -2.84
CA ASP A 119 13.05 -25.37 -2.55
C ASP A 119 12.26 -24.08 -2.75
N PRO A 120 11.45 -23.96 -3.81
CA PRO A 120 10.69 -22.74 -4.11
C PRO A 120 9.63 -22.41 -3.05
N TYR A 121 9.38 -23.31 -2.10
CA TYR A 121 8.42 -23.11 -1.03
C TYR A 121 9.06 -22.65 0.29
N ASN A 122 10.39 -22.67 0.40
CA ASN A 122 11.10 -22.22 1.59
C ASN A 122 11.63 -20.81 1.39
N ILE A 123 10.85 -19.82 1.78
CA ILE A 123 11.15 -18.41 1.65
C ILE A 123 11.68 -17.90 2.99
N ILE A 124 12.74 -17.11 2.94
CA ILE A 124 13.25 -16.39 4.09
C ILE A 124 12.89 -14.91 3.94
N GLU A 125 12.20 -14.39 4.93
CA GLU A 125 11.85 -12.99 5.00
C GLU A 125 12.48 -12.32 6.22
N ASN A 126 12.99 -11.14 6.00
CA ASN A 126 13.59 -10.30 7.03
C ASN A 126 12.68 -9.12 7.32
N LEU A 127 12.37 -8.92 8.60
CA LEU A 127 11.70 -7.72 9.07
C LEU A 127 12.73 -6.64 9.36
N TYR A 128 12.58 -5.53 8.69
CA TYR A 128 13.38 -4.33 8.91
C TYR A 128 12.59 -3.30 9.70
N CYS A 129 13.28 -2.58 10.57
CA CYS A 129 12.77 -1.43 11.30
C CYS A 129 13.52 -0.18 10.82
N ILE A 130 12.79 0.80 10.33
CA ILE A 130 13.26 2.13 9.98
C ILE A 130 12.90 3.06 11.13
N ASN A 131 13.88 3.53 11.89
CA ASN A 131 13.67 4.51 12.93
C ASN A 131 14.07 5.89 12.40
N TYR A 132 13.10 6.73 12.10
CA TYR A 132 13.33 8.01 11.46
C TYR A 132 13.74 9.13 12.42
N ASP A 133 13.63 8.94 13.72
CA ASP A 133 14.19 9.85 14.72
C ASP A 133 15.66 9.54 14.99
N LYS A 134 16.02 8.26 15.01
CA LYS A 134 17.42 7.82 15.21
C LYS A 134 18.19 7.69 13.89
N GLU A 135 17.53 7.99 12.76
CA GLU A 135 18.11 7.92 11.43
C GLU A 135 18.82 6.57 11.18
N SER A 136 18.08 5.49 11.34
CA SER A 136 18.64 4.15 11.22
C SER A 136 17.68 3.14 10.58
N VAL A 137 18.25 2.25 9.76
CA VAL A 137 17.60 1.06 9.21
C VAL A 137 18.27 -0.17 9.79
N LYS A 138 17.50 -1.09 10.38
CA LYS A 138 18.01 -2.28 11.04
C LYS A 138 17.11 -3.47 10.80
N MET A 139 17.70 -4.61 10.45
CA MET A 139 16.99 -5.89 10.50
C MET A 139 16.72 -6.26 11.97
N VAL A 140 15.46 -6.49 12.31
CA VAL A 140 15.03 -6.82 13.69
C VAL A 140 14.59 -8.25 13.84
N ARG A 141 14.23 -8.92 12.72
CA ARG A 141 13.75 -10.29 12.77
C ARG A 141 13.97 -11.01 11.44
N LYS A 142 14.09 -12.35 11.52
CA LYS A 142 14.16 -13.26 10.40
C LYS A 142 13.13 -14.38 10.61
N GLU A 143 12.32 -14.61 9.60
CA GLU A 143 11.35 -15.71 9.58
C GLU A 143 11.60 -16.61 8.36
N SER A 144 11.45 -17.91 8.56
CA SER A 144 11.38 -18.87 7.47
C SER A 144 9.91 -19.18 7.22
N VAL A 145 9.42 -18.93 6.02
CA VAL A 145 8.02 -19.09 5.67
C VAL A 145 7.88 -19.92 4.40
N TYR A 146 6.79 -20.67 4.33
CA TYR A 146 6.47 -21.49 3.15
C TYR A 146 5.86 -20.70 2.01
N GLN A 147 5.35 -19.52 2.33
CA GLN A 147 4.87 -18.51 1.38
C GLN A 147 5.25 -17.13 1.91
N GLN A 148 5.29 -16.19 0.98
CA GLN A 148 5.51 -14.79 1.26
C GLN A 148 4.57 -14.28 2.35
N LEU A 149 5.14 -13.55 3.32
CA LEU A 149 4.38 -12.76 4.27
C LEU A 149 3.95 -11.49 3.53
N ILE A 150 2.70 -11.44 3.09
CA ILE A 150 2.24 -10.38 2.19
C ILE A 150 1.58 -9.25 2.97
N PHE A 151 0.99 -9.58 4.13
CA PHE A 151 0.14 -8.65 4.86
C PHE A 151 0.64 -8.49 6.27
N GLN A 152 0.72 -7.23 6.70
CA GLN A 152 1.01 -6.86 8.08
C GLN A 152 0.22 -5.62 8.47
N ASP A 153 -0.06 -5.49 9.75
CA ASP A 153 -0.73 -4.34 10.32
C ASP A 153 -0.34 -4.13 11.78
N THR A 154 -0.74 -3.01 12.34
CA THR A 154 -0.55 -2.69 13.76
C THR A 154 -1.86 -2.82 14.50
N ILE A 155 -1.90 -3.70 15.51
CA ILE A 155 -3.01 -3.80 16.43
C ILE A 155 -2.52 -3.52 17.86
N ASP A 156 -3.00 -2.44 18.48
CA ASP A 156 -2.56 -1.96 19.78
C ASP A 156 -1.01 -1.83 19.85
N GLN A 157 -0.38 -2.68 20.64
CA GLN A 157 1.09 -2.74 20.83
C GLN A 157 1.75 -3.92 20.10
N TYR A 158 1.04 -4.52 19.14
CA TYR A 158 1.51 -5.70 18.41
C TYR A 158 1.66 -5.41 16.92
N LEU A 159 2.68 -5.99 16.33
CA LEU A 159 2.74 -6.23 14.90
C LEU A 159 1.92 -7.49 14.62
N ALA A 160 0.88 -7.35 13.82
CA ALA A 160 0.12 -8.45 13.26
C ALA A 160 0.67 -8.78 11.86
N PHE A 161 0.79 -10.08 11.54
CA PHE A 161 1.16 -10.50 10.19
C PHE A 161 0.55 -11.86 9.86
N MET A 162 0.30 -12.09 8.58
CA MET A 162 -0.22 -13.36 8.10
C MET A 162 0.92 -14.31 7.77
N LYS A 163 0.81 -15.56 8.20
CA LYS A 163 1.75 -16.64 7.89
C LYS A 163 1.03 -17.80 7.24
N GLY A 164 1.43 -18.14 6.02
CA GLY A 164 0.99 -19.34 5.32
C GLY A 164 1.95 -20.51 5.54
N ASN A 165 1.42 -21.72 5.65
CA ASN A 165 2.17 -22.96 5.62
C ASN A 165 1.48 -23.94 4.69
N PHE A 166 2.25 -24.56 3.80
CA PHE A 166 1.76 -25.58 2.89
C PHE A 166 2.60 -26.84 3.01
N ASP A 167 1.93 -27.97 3.06
CA ASP A 167 2.53 -29.27 2.81
C ASP A 167 1.80 -29.97 1.66
N GLU A 168 2.23 -31.17 1.29
CA GLU A 168 1.64 -31.92 0.15
C GLU A 168 0.15 -32.25 0.33
N ASN A 169 -0.41 -32.12 1.52
CA ASN A 169 -1.75 -32.58 1.85
C ASN A 169 -2.61 -31.50 2.50
N GLN A 170 -1.99 -30.54 3.18
CA GLN A 170 -2.70 -29.53 3.96
C GLN A 170 -2.06 -28.17 3.77
N GLY A 171 -2.90 -27.13 3.73
CA GLY A 171 -2.50 -25.75 3.86
C GLY A 171 -3.06 -25.16 5.15
N SER A 172 -2.35 -24.22 5.75
CA SER A 172 -2.90 -23.37 6.81
C SER A 172 -2.46 -21.93 6.62
N ALA A 173 -3.35 -21.01 6.93
CA ALA A 173 -3.06 -19.60 7.05
C ALA A 173 -3.38 -19.14 8.47
N SER A 174 -2.52 -18.34 9.05
CA SER A 174 -2.68 -17.89 10.44
C SER A 174 -2.28 -16.44 10.61
N ILE A 175 -3.00 -15.75 11.49
CA ILE A 175 -2.61 -14.41 11.95
C ILE A 175 -1.76 -14.58 13.19
N GLN A 176 -0.58 -13.99 13.15
CA GLN A 176 0.44 -14.02 14.19
C GLN A 176 0.60 -12.63 14.79
N LEU A 177 0.75 -12.55 16.12
CA LEU A 177 1.04 -11.31 16.83
C LEU A 177 2.42 -11.35 17.48
N ILE A 178 3.17 -10.26 17.35
CA ILE A 178 4.44 -10.04 18.05
C ILE A 178 4.38 -8.70 18.78
N PRO A 179 4.63 -8.63 20.09
CA PRO A 179 4.69 -7.35 20.77
C PRO A 179 5.90 -6.53 20.30
N PHE A 180 5.69 -5.27 19.93
CA PHE A 180 6.77 -4.37 19.49
C PHE A 180 7.91 -4.25 20.50
N SER A 181 7.59 -4.28 21.80
CA SER A 181 8.58 -4.24 22.87
C SER A 181 9.56 -5.42 22.89
N LYS A 182 9.26 -6.50 22.16
CA LYS A 182 10.04 -7.74 22.12
C LYS A 182 10.23 -8.27 20.69
N ILE A 183 10.16 -7.40 19.71
CA ILE A 183 10.10 -7.80 18.29
C ILE A 183 11.31 -8.62 17.83
N GLU A 184 12.49 -8.37 18.42
CA GLU A 184 13.74 -9.06 18.05
C GLU A 184 13.82 -10.52 18.54
N GLY A 185 13.10 -10.90 19.58
CA GLY A 185 13.34 -12.21 20.22
C GLY A 185 12.12 -12.97 20.73
N ALA A 186 10.93 -12.37 20.72
CA ALA A 186 9.73 -13.07 21.15
C ALA A 186 9.27 -14.06 20.08
N GLN A 187 8.72 -15.20 20.54
CA GLN A 187 7.93 -16.04 19.64
C GLN A 187 6.61 -15.32 19.33
N SER A 188 6.16 -15.44 18.09
CA SER A 188 4.83 -14.96 17.70
C SER A 188 3.75 -15.81 18.36
N LYS A 189 2.61 -15.16 18.68
CA LYS A 189 1.42 -15.82 19.19
C LYS A 189 0.43 -15.96 18.02
N THR A 190 0.03 -17.19 17.69
CA THR A 190 -1.09 -17.41 16.77
C THR A 190 -2.39 -17.01 17.46
N VAL A 191 -3.17 -16.15 16.84
CA VAL A 191 -4.49 -15.73 17.33
C VAL A 191 -5.63 -16.28 16.51
N VAL A 192 -5.45 -16.43 15.20
CA VAL A 192 -6.41 -17.08 14.30
C VAL A 192 -5.66 -18.04 13.38
N GLU A 193 -6.21 -19.22 13.13
CA GLU A 193 -5.67 -20.19 12.18
C GLU A 193 -6.82 -20.81 11.38
N LYS A 194 -6.66 -20.85 10.06
CA LYS A 194 -7.56 -21.53 9.13
C LYS A 194 -6.82 -22.64 8.41
N LYS A 195 -7.52 -23.74 8.11
CA LYS A 195 -6.93 -24.94 7.52
C LYS A 195 -7.69 -25.42 6.29
N TYR A 196 -6.91 -25.83 5.30
CA TYR A 196 -7.41 -26.34 4.03
C TYR A 196 -6.80 -27.73 3.72
N ASP A 197 -7.66 -28.73 3.54
CA ASP A 197 -7.25 -30.08 3.12
C ASP A 197 -7.22 -30.13 1.57
N GLN A 198 -6.02 -30.13 1.00
CA GLN A 198 -5.83 -30.11 -0.46
C GLN A 198 -6.38 -31.36 -1.14
N LYS A 199 -6.38 -32.53 -0.47
CA LYS A 199 -6.90 -33.77 -1.07
C LYS A 199 -8.41 -33.80 -1.12
N LYS A 200 -9.06 -33.26 -0.10
CA LYS A 200 -10.51 -33.17 -0.04
C LYS A 200 -11.04 -31.88 -0.60
N LYS A 201 -10.15 -30.94 -0.98
CA LYS A 201 -10.46 -29.59 -1.41
C LYS A 201 -11.53 -28.93 -0.54
N LYS A 202 -11.34 -29.05 0.77
CA LYS A 202 -12.28 -28.59 1.78
C LYS A 202 -11.56 -27.92 2.92
N GLY A 203 -12.15 -26.81 3.41
CA GLY A 203 -11.63 -26.08 4.54
C GLY A 203 -11.72 -24.57 4.32
N GLU A 204 -10.98 -23.82 5.12
CA GLU A 204 -10.97 -22.38 5.11
C GLU A 204 -9.55 -21.85 4.88
N TRP A 205 -9.46 -20.71 4.23
CA TRP A 205 -8.22 -19.98 3.96
C TRP A 205 -8.35 -18.51 4.29
N ILE A 206 -7.34 -17.90 4.89
CA ILE A 206 -7.27 -16.45 5.07
C ILE A 206 -6.76 -15.85 3.76
N GLU A 207 -7.56 -14.99 3.14
CA GLU A 207 -7.20 -14.30 1.91
C GLU A 207 -6.52 -12.97 2.21
N GLN A 208 -7.07 -12.21 3.16
CA GLN A 208 -6.61 -10.89 3.57
C GLN A 208 -6.94 -10.63 5.03
N PHE A 209 -6.28 -9.65 5.64
CA PHE A 209 -6.70 -9.10 6.94
C PHE A 209 -6.31 -7.64 7.08
N CYS A 210 -6.98 -6.96 7.97
CA CYS A 210 -6.69 -5.60 8.40
C CYS A 210 -6.99 -5.47 9.89
N ALA A 211 -6.29 -4.57 10.58
CA ALA A 211 -6.53 -4.26 11.98
C ALA A 211 -7.08 -2.84 12.14
N GLU A 212 -8.22 -2.72 12.79
CA GLU A 212 -8.85 -1.43 13.03
C GLU A 212 -9.49 -1.39 14.43
N ASN A 213 -9.19 -0.35 15.22
CA ASN A 213 -9.75 -0.13 16.55
C ASN A 213 -9.61 -1.33 17.51
N GLY A 214 -8.46 -2.00 17.52
CA GLY A 214 -8.18 -3.16 18.38
C GLY A 214 -8.89 -4.45 17.95
N GLN A 215 -9.41 -4.49 16.73
CA GLN A 215 -10.05 -5.65 16.12
C GLN A 215 -9.32 -6.09 14.87
N LEU A 216 -9.35 -7.39 14.61
CA LEU A 216 -8.86 -8.01 13.37
C LEU A 216 -10.06 -8.31 12.48
N TYR A 217 -10.07 -7.77 11.28
CA TYR A 217 -11.02 -8.06 10.22
C TYR A 217 -10.32 -9.00 9.24
N ILE A 218 -10.83 -10.20 9.09
CA ILE A 218 -10.17 -11.27 8.33
C ILE A 218 -11.09 -11.72 7.21
N VAL A 219 -10.66 -11.61 5.97
CA VAL A 219 -11.36 -12.17 4.82
C VAL A 219 -11.04 -13.65 4.75
N VAL A 220 -12.07 -14.47 4.91
CA VAL A 220 -11.98 -15.91 4.90
C VAL A 220 -12.69 -16.46 3.69
N ARG A 221 -11.99 -17.29 2.91
CA ARG A 221 -12.56 -18.05 1.80
C ARG A 221 -12.79 -19.48 2.25
N GLU A 222 -14.01 -19.96 2.10
CA GLU A 222 -14.42 -21.33 2.36
C GLU A 222 -14.41 -22.16 1.07
N PHE A 223 -13.83 -23.35 1.13
CA PHE A 223 -13.77 -24.30 0.01
C PHE A 223 -14.56 -25.55 0.36
N ASP A 224 -15.44 -25.98 -0.52
CA ASP A 224 -16.10 -27.30 -0.46
C ASP A 224 -16.24 -27.88 -1.88
N ASP A 225 -15.52 -28.96 -2.15
CA ASP A 225 -15.53 -29.64 -3.47
C ASP A 225 -16.91 -30.14 -3.92
N ASN A 226 -17.86 -30.24 -2.98
CA ASN A 226 -19.24 -30.65 -3.26
C ASN A 226 -20.15 -29.50 -3.69
N VAL A 227 -19.66 -28.25 -3.54
CA VAL A 227 -20.40 -27.05 -3.90
C VAL A 227 -19.55 -26.30 -4.93
N ASN A 228 -20.12 -25.99 -6.08
CA ASN A 228 -19.42 -25.21 -7.12
C ASN A 228 -19.21 -23.74 -6.74
N GLU A 229 -19.77 -23.32 -5.61
CA GLU A 229 -19.69 -21.96 -5.11
C GLU A 229 -18.75 -21.91 -3.91
N GLN A 230 -17.75 -21.04 -3.99
CA GLN A 230 -16.88 -20.71 -2.87
C GLN A 230 -17.53 -19.57 -2.09
N GLU A 231 -17.75 -19.79 -0.80
CA GLU A 231 -18.22 -18.71 0.07
C GLU A 231 -17.05 -17.91 0.60
N CYS A 232 -17.20 -16.59 0.59
CA CYS A 232 -16.29 -15.65 1.25
C CYS A 232 -17.07 -14.87 2.30
N LYS A 233 -16.38 -14.58 3.41
CA LYS A 233 -16.93 -13.78 4.51
C LYS A 233 -15.83 -12.97 5.19
N ILE A 234 -16.21 -11.95 5.94
CA ILE A 234 -15.34 -11.24 6.85
C ILE A 234 -15.61 -11.75 8.26
N GLU A 235 -14.62 -12.32 8.91
CA GLU A 235 -14.69 -12.65 10.34
C GLU A 235 -13.98 -11.58 11.15
N VAL A 236 -14.57 -11.18 12.27
CA VAL A 236 -14.02 -10.15 13.17
C VAL A 236 -13.63 -10.80 14.48
N TYR A 237 -12.41 -10.53 14.92
CA TYR A 237 -11.83 -11.02 16.17
C TYR A 237 -11.27 -9.86 17.00
N ASP A 238 -11.18 -10.02 18.29
CA ASP A 238 -10.38 -9.12 19.14
C ASP A 238 -8.88 -9.51 19.09
N VAL A 239 -8.03 -8.69 19.69
CA VAL A 239 -6.59 -8.90 19.76
C VAL A 239 -6.18 -10.20 20.45
N ASP A 240 -7.03 -10.78 21.28
CA ASP A 240 -6.77 -12.06 21.93
C ASP A 240 -7.13 -13.26 21.07
N GLY A 241 -7.80 -13.04 19.95
CA GLY A 241 -8.30 -14.06 19.03
C GLY A 241 -9.70 -14.54 19.39
N THR A 242 -10.44 -13.79 20.21
CA THR A 242 -11.83 -14.12 20.51
C THR A 242 -12.71 -13.66 19.33
N TYR A 243 -13.48 -14.60 18.79
CA TYR A 243 -14.44 -14.32 17.73
C TYR A 243 -15.53 -13.36 18.19
N ILE A 244 -15.82 -12.32 17.40
CA ILE A 244 -16.82 -11.30 17.70
C ILE A 244 -18.06 -11.50 16.82
N ARG A 245 -17.89 -11.50 15.49
CA ARG A 245 -18.97 -11.64 14.51
C ARG A 245 -18.43 -12.03 13.15
N GLU A 246 -19.34 -12.36 12.23
CA GLU A 246 -19.05 -12.50 10.81
C GLU A 246 -19.99 -11.62 9.96
N LEU A 247 -19.52 -11.27 8.78
CA LEU A 247 -20.25 -10.52 7.78
C LEU A 247 -20.14 -11.28 6.45
N TYR A 248 -21.25 -11.66 5.90
CA TYR A 248 -21.27 -12.22 4.55
C TYR A 248 -21.26 -11.10 3.52
N PHE A 249 -20.62 -11.34 2.41
CA PHE A 249 -20.67 -10.39 1.30
C PHE A 249 -22.05 -10.41 0.65
N ASP A 250 -22.47 -9.30 0.06
CA ASP A 250 -23.68 -9.25 -0.75
C ASP A 250 -23.53 -10.10 -2.03
N ASP A 251 -24.64 -10.36 -2.71
CA ASP A 251 -24.66 -11.25 -3.88
C ASP A 251 -23.69 -10.77 -5.00
N HIS A 252 -23.57 -9.47 -5.18
CA HIS A 252 -22.70 -8.90 -6.21
C HIS A 252 -21.21 -9.11 -5.87
N MET A 253 -20.80 -8.83 -4.62
CA MET A 253 -19.44 -9.09 -4.18
C MET A 253 -19.13 -10.59 -4.18
N ALA A 254 -20.09 -11.42 -3.79
CA ALA A 254 -19.93 -12.88 -3.83
C ALA A 254 -19.68 -13.40 -5.27
N GLU A 255 -20.35 -12.85 -6.27
CA GLU A 255 -20.10 -13.17 -7.69
C GLU A 255 -18.69 -12.74 -8.12
N LEU A 256 -18.25 -11.52 -7.74
CA LEU A 256 -16.88 -11.06 -8.04
C LEU A 256 -15.81 -11.97 -7.44
N LEU A 257 -16.02 -12.44 -6.22
CA LEU A 257 -15.06 -13.28 -5.50
C LEU A 257 -14.96 -14.71 -6.01
N GLN A 258 -15.89 -15.18 -6.84
CA GLN A 258 -15.76 -16.47 -7.52
C GLN A 258 -14.62 -16.50 -8.54
N GLU A 259 -14.34 -15.37 -9.18
CA GLU A 259 -13.36 -15.26 -10.25
C GLU A 259 -12.10 -14.48 -9.84
N LYS A 260 -12.15 -13.73 -8.75
CA LYS A 260 -11.12 -12.75 -8.36
C LYS A 260 -10.72 -12.91 -6.91
N ASN A 261 -9.51 -12.50 -6.60
CA ASN A 261 -9.01 -12.41 -5.23
C ASN A 261 -8.92 -10.95 -4.79
N ILE A 262 -8.98 -10.71 -3.49
CA ILE A 262 -8.73 -9.40 -2.90
C ILE A 262 -7.22 -9.20 -2.79
N MET A 263 -6.70 -8.13 -3.35
CA MET A 263 -5.29 -7.74 -3.26
C MET A 263 -5.01 -6.84 -2.07
N THR A 264 -5.89 -5.86 -1.86
CA THR A 264 -5.81 -4.91 -0.74
C THR A 264 -7.14 -4.91 0.00
N PHE A 265 -7.08 -4.93 1.31
CA PHE A 265 -8.25 -4.88 2.18
C PHE A 265 -7.94 -3.98 3.37
N GLU A 266 -8.59 -2.81 3.42
CA GLU A 266 -8.36 -1.81 4.46
C GLU A 266 -9.69 -1.39 5.10
N VAL A 267 -9.76 -1.49 6.40
CA VAL A 267 -10.95 -1.10 7.17
C VAL A 267 -10.70 0.23 7.87
N LEU A 268 -11.63 1.15 7.75
CA LEU A 268 -11.58 2.43 8.44
C LEU A 268 -13.00 2.82 8.89
N GLY A 269 -13.22 2.85 10.20
CA GLY A 269 -14.52 3.10 10.76
C GLY A 269 -15.54 2.01 10.45
N LYS A 270 -16.56 2.31 9.64
CA LYS A 270 -17.64 1.39 9.28
C LYS A 270 -17.55 0.86 7.85
N CYS A 271 -16.55 1.28 7.11
CA CYS A 271 -16.38 0.88 5.72
C CYS A 271 -15.07 0.15 5.52
N ALA A 272 -14.99 -0.62 4.45
CA ALA A 272 -13.77 -1.23 3.98
C ALA A 272 -13.50 -0.84 2.52
N PHE A 273 -12.24 -0.60 2.20
CA PHE A 273 -11.75 -0.52 0.83
C PHE A 273 -11.22 -1.89 0.41
N CYS A 274 -11.58 -2.33 -0.77
CA CYS A 274 -11.10 -3.57 -1.37
C CYS A 274 -10.60 -3.30 -2.79
N GLN A 275 -9.37 -3.73 -3.09
CA GLN A 275 -8.86 -3.80 -4.45
C GLN A 275 -8.79 -5.26 -4.90
N MET A 276 -9.30 -5.53 -6.10
CA MET A 276 -9.37 -6.89 -6.65
C MET A 276 -8.21 -7.15 -7.63
N THR A 277 -7.84 -8.41 -7.81
CA THR A 277 -6.78 -8.81 -8.76
C THR A 277 -7.03 -8.39 -10.21
N SER A 278 -8.24 -8.03 -10.55
CA SER A 278 -8.61 -7.53 -11.89
C SER A 278 -8.48 -6.02 -12.05
N GLY A 279 -8.02 -5.30 -11.02
CA GLY A 279 -7.96 -3.84 -11.00
C GLY A 279 -9.25 -3.13 -10.61
N SER A 280 -10.38 -3.84 -10.42
CA SER A 280 -11.60 -3.25 -9.86
C SER A 280 -11.36 -2.89 -8.39
N SER A 281 -11.88 -1.76 -7.94
CA SER A 281 -11.81 -1.32 -6.54
C SER A 281 -13.20 -1.02 -6.01
N LEU A 282 -13.42 -1.32 -4.75
CA LEU A 282 -14.74 -1.29 -4.11
C LEU A 282 -14.65 -0.63 -2.74
N MET A 283 -15.72 0.09 -2.37
CA MET A 283 -15.99 0.44 -0.97
C MET A 283 -17.16 -0.39 -0.46
N LEU A 284 -17.00 -0.97 0.72
CA LEU A 284 -18.01 -1.80 1.38
C LEU A 284 -18.50 -1.10 2.64
N ASP A 285 -19.80 -1.10 2.91
CA ASP A 285 -20.37 -0.79 4.23
C ASP A 285 -20.38 -2.05 5.09
N LEU A 286 -19.78 -1.98 6.27
CA LEU A 286 -19.67 -3.05 7.27
C LEU A 286 -20.61 -2.86 8.47
N SER A 287 -21.52 -1.88 8.43
CA SER A 287 -22.36 -1.53 9.59
C SER A 287 -23.50 -2.52 9.83
N GLY A 288 -23.91 -3.26 8.81
CA GLY A 288 -25.00 -4.25 8.84
C GLY A 288 -24.55 -5.66 9.23
N ASP A 289 -25.39 -6.62 8.88
CA ASP A 289 -25.11 -8.06 8.99
C ASP A 289 -24.42 -8.62 7.73
N GLN A 290 -24.36 -7.80 6.69
CA GLN A 290 -23.67 -8.09 5.42
C GLN A 290 -22.73 -6.95 5.07
N ALA A 291 -21.62 -7.28 4.40
CA ALA A 291 -20.74 -6.32 3.76
C ALA A 291 -21.34 -5.97 2.38
N GLN A 292 -21.79 -4.73 2.20
CA GLN A 292 -22.50 -4.28 1.01
C GLN A 292 -21.65 -3.31 0.20
N ILE A 293 -21.60 -3.49 -1.12
CA ILE A 293 -20.92 -2.56 -2.01
C ILE A 293 -21.69 -1.22 -2.02
N VAL A 294 -21.00 -0.13 -1.66
CA VAL A 294 -21.55 1.24 -1.71
C VAL A 294 -20.91 2.11 -2.77
N VAL A 295 -19.70 1.78 -3.19
CA VAL A 295 -19.02 2.40 -4.35
C VAL A 295 -18.26 1.32 -5.10
N GLU A 296 -18.30 1.40 -6.42
CA GLU A 296 -17.47 0.61 -7.31
C GLU A 296 -16.80 1.53 -8.32
N TRP A 297 -15.49 1.38 -8.49
CA TRP A 297 -14.71 2.06 -9.52
C TRP A 297 -14.47 1.12 -10.68
N ASP A 298 -14.64 1.65 -11.88
CA ASP A 298 -14.41 0.92 -13.10
C ASP A 298 -12.95 0.43 -13.20
N TRP A 299 -12.77 -0.69 -13.84
CA TRP A 299 -11.49 -1.33 -14.12
C TRP A 299 -10.43 -0.36 -14.69
N ASP A 300 -10.84 0.58 -15.55
CA ASP A 300 -9.91 1.52 -16.22
C ASP A 300 -9.37 2.58 -15.26
N ASP A 301 -9.92 2.74 -14.07
CA ASP A 301 -9.52 3.80 -13.14
C ASP A 301 -8.43 3.37 -12.15
N LEU A 302 -8.13 2.09 -11.97
CA LEU A 302 -7.08 1.56 -11.07
C LEU A 302 -6.96 2.39 -9.78
N VAL A 303 -7.92 2.25 -8.89
CA VAL A 303 -7.94 2.99 -7.62
C VAL A 303 -7.13 2.27 -6.55
N ASP A 304 -6.29 2.99 -5.87
CA ASP A 304 -5.46 2.54 -4.74
C ASP A 304 -5.65 3.46 -3.53
N ILE A 305 -5.10 3.10 -2.36
CA ILE A 305 -5.35 3.78 -1.09
C ILE A 305 -4.05 4.22 -0.40
N SER A 306 -4.10 5.38 0.24
CA SER A 306 -3.08 5.87 1.17
C SER A 306 -3.73 6.26 2.49
N ILE A 307 -3.36 5.58 3.58
CA ILE A 307 -3.87 5.83 4.92
C ILE A 307 -2.83 6.62 5.71
N SER A 308 -3.27 7.65 6.41
CA SER A 308 -2.43 8.38 7.36
C SER A 308 -2.25 7.60 8.64
N GLU A 309 -1.10 7.70 9.29
CA GLU A 309 -0.91 7.14 10.64
C GLU A 309 -1.91 7.77 11.62
N ASN A 310 -2.52 6.96 12.45
CA ASN A 310 -3.60 7.35 13.37
C ASN A 310 -4.80 7.98 12.64
N ALA A 311 -5.07 7.48 11.45
CA ALA A 311 -6.05 8.07 10.56
C ALA A 311 -7.49 7.84 11.01
N THR A 312 -8.28 8.91 10.84
CA THR A 312 -9.74 8.82 10.74
C THR A 312 -10.19 9.00 9.29
N ASP A 313 -9.25 9.16 8.37
CA ASP A 313 -9.43 9.46 6.96
C ASP A 313 -8.33 8.84 6.09
N ALA A 314 -8.66 8.58 4.85
CA ALA A 314 -7.74 8.06 3.84
C ALA A 314 -7.88 8.81 2.53
N ILE A 315 -6.86 8.71 1.69
CA ILE A 315 -6.90 9.17 0.30
C ILE A 315 -6.94 7.94 -0.61
N LEU A 316 -7.93 7.90 -1.48
CA LEU A 316 -8.00 7.00 -2.60
C LEU A 316 -7.52 7.77 -3.84
N PHE A 317 -6.87 7.11 -4.77
CA PHE A 317 -6.38 7.75 -5.97
C PHE A 317 -6.49 6.85 -7.20
N GLY A 318 -6.88 7.45 -8.32
CA GLY A 318 -6.96 6.77 -9.60
C GLY A 318 -5.62 6.85 -10.32
N SER A 319 -4.95 5.71 -10.49
CA SER A 319 -3.63 5.65 -11.14
C SER A 319 -3.67 6.01 -12.62
N SER A 320 -4.81 5.84 -13.30
CA SER A 320 -4.97 6.12 -14.73
C SER A 320 -5.82 7.34 -15.06
N SER A 321 -6.49 7.94 -14.09
CA SER A 321 -7.42 9.06 -14.31
C SER A 321 -6.98 10.40 -13.71
N GLY A 322 -5.91 10.40 -12.92
CA GLY A 322 -5.46 11.60 -12.22
C GLY A 322 -6.43 12.12 -11.16
N LYS A 323 -7.39 11.32 -10.75
CA LYS A 323 -8.36 11.68 -9.72
C LYS A 323 -7.90 11.27 -8.34
N ILE A 324 -8.35 12.01 -7.34
CA ILE A 324 -8.21 11.62 -5.93
C ILE A 324 -9.55 11.77 -5.22
N TRP A 325 -9.74 10.96 -4.18
CA TRP A 325 -10.89 11.02 -3.29
C TRP A 325 -10.38 11.04 -1.85
N LYS A 326 -10.94 11.92 -1.04
CA LYS A 326 -10.73 11.88 0.41
C LYS A 326 -11.89 11.16 1.06
N TRP A 327 -11.58 10.06 1.74
CA TRP A 327 -12.55 9.30 2.52
C TRP A 327 -12.45 9.68 4.00
N GLU A 328 -13.50 10.28 4.51
CA GLU A 328 -13.64 10.60 5.94
C GLU A 328 -14.50 9.54 6.63
N ALA A 329 -13.87 8.56 7.27
CA ALA A 329 -14.57 7.45 7.90
C ALA A 329 -15.49 7.89 9.07
N LYS A 330 -15.14 8.98 9.74
CA LYS A 330 -15.94 9.53 10.86
C LYS A 330 -17.30 10.05 10.41
N THR A 331 -17.38 10.61 9.21
CA THR A 331 -18.61 11.16 8.62
C THR A 331 -19.21 10.25 7.57
N ASN A 332 -18.51 9.17 7.18
CA ASN A 332 -18.82 8.32 6.02
C ASN A 332 -18.97 9.11 4.73
N MET A 333 -18.11 10.10 4.51
CA MET A 333 -18.16 10.95 3.32
C MET A 333 -16.96 10.71 2.44
N LEU A 334 -17.20 10.67 1.14
CA LEU A 334 -16.19 10.57 0.11
C LEU A 334 -16.22 11.85 -0.73
N TYR A 335 -15.13 12.61 -0.72
CA TYR A 335 -14.96 13.84 -1.47
C TYR A 335 -14.14 13.58 -2.72
N GLU A 336 -14.62 13.96 -3.88
CA GLU A 336 -13.93 13.83 -5.16
C GLU A 336 -13.21 15.11 -5.55
N PHE A 337 -11.98 14.97 -6.05
CA PHE A 337 -11.14 16.05 -6.55
C PHE A 337 -10.54 15.67 -7.91
N ASP A 338 -10.49 16.62 -8.84
CA ASP A 338 -9.76 16.46 -10.10
C ASP A 338 -8.36 17.06 -9.96
N THR A 339 -7.34 16.33 -10.35
CA THR A 339 -5.98 16.85 -10.44
C THR A 339 -5.61 17.17 -11.90
N PRO A 340 -4.58 17.99 -12.14
CA PRO A 340 -4.09 18.23 -13.49
C PRO A 340 -3.17 17.11 -14.00
N PHE A 341 -2.92 16.07 -13.19
CA PHE A 341 -2.03 14.97 -13.54
C PHE A 341 -2.77 13.93 -14.38
N GLU A 342 -2.13 13.46 -15.43
CA GLU A 342 -2.70 12.41 -16.28
C GLU A 342 -2.63 11.03 -15.59
N GLN A 343 -1.57 10.80 -14.81
CA GLN A 343 -1.34 9.54 -14.12
C GLN A 343 -0.74 9.80 -12.74
N ILE A 344 -1.33 9.19 -11.71
CA ILE A 344 -0.82 9.19 -10.34
C ILE A 344 -0.24 7.81 -10.06
N GLU A 345 1.01 7.76 -9.60
CA GLU A 345 1.64 6.48 -9.27
C GLU A 345 1.57 6.17 -7.78
N ARG A 346 1.73 7.20 -6.94
CA ARG A 346 1.70 7.06 -5.48
C ARG A 346 1.15 8.31 -4.83
N VAL A 347 0.56 8.10 -3.67
CA VAL A 347 0.06 9.18 -2.82
C VAL A 347 0.51 8.90 -1.39
N ALA A 348 0.97 9.93 -0.69
CA ALA A 348 1.21 9.91 0.74
C ALA A 348 0.38 11.01 1.40
N TYR A 349 -0.39 10.65 2.43
CA TYR A 349 -1.35 11.52 3.07
C TYR A 349 -0.98 11.82 4.53
N ASP A 350 -1.10 13.09 4.92
CA ASP A 350 -1.07 13.53 6.32
C ASP A 350 -2.43 14.13 6.71
N GLY A 351 -3.21 13.37 7.45
CA GLY A 351 -4.55 13.78 7.89
C GLY A 351 -4.55 14.97 8.84
N LYS A 352 -3.47 15.20 9.60
CA LYS A 352 -3.38 16.36 10.51
C LYS A 352 -3.20 17.67 9.75
N LYS A 353 -2.46 17.65 8.65
CA LYS A 353 -2.23 18.81 7.78
C LYS A 353 -3.24 18.92 6.65
N ASN A 354 -4.07 17.91 6.45
CA ASN A 354 -4.95 17.78 5.30
C ASN A 354 -4.20 17.99 3.96
N ALA A 355 -3.00 17.42 3.88
CA ALA A 355 -2.09 17.58 2.75
C ALA A 355 -1.66 16.22 2.20
N VAL A 356 -1.40 16.17 0.91
CA VAL A 356 -0.91 14.97 0.21
C VAL A 356 0.36 15.28 -0.57
N VAL A 357 1.21 14.27 -0.68
CA VAL A 357 2.28 14.23 -1.68
C VAL A 357 1.86 13.25 -2.76
N ILE A 358 1.82 13.72 -3.98
CA ILE A 358 1.48 12.90 -5.15
C ILE A 358 2.75 12.74 -5.99
N THR A 359 3.06 11.49 -6.39
CA THR A 359 4.01 11.25 -7.48
C THR A 359 3.23 11.04 -8.77
N ALA A 360 3.54 11.83 -9.77
CA ALA A 360 2.86 11.80 -11.06
C ALA A 360 3.85 11.53 -12.17
N GLN A 361 3.43 10.75 -13.17
CA GLN A 361 4.21 10.54 -14.37
C GLN A 361 3.78 11.56 -15.42
N GLU A 362 4.73 12.41 -15.81
CA GLU A 362 4.59 13.33 -16.92
C GLU A 362 5.58 12.99 -18.02
N MET A 363 5.09 12.61 -19.20
CA MET A 363 5.86 12.29 -20.43
C MET A 363 6.95 11.20 -20.28
N GLN A 364 7.70 11.09 -19.26
CA GLN A 364 8.75 10.11 -18.93
C GLN A 364 9.47 10.43 -17.60
N ALA A 365 9.09 11.51 -16.94
CA ALA A 365 9.66 11.89 -15.65
C ALA A 365 8.64 11.66 -14.53
N LYS A 366 9.10 11.04 -13.46
CA LYS A 366 8.32 10.91 -12.22
C LYS A 366 8.66 12.12 -11.35
N ASP A 367 7.70 12.98 -11.16
CA ASP A 367 7.83 14.16 -10.31
C ASP A 367 6.91 14.03 -9.08
N ALA A 368 7.32 14.62 -7.97
CA ALA A 368 6.54 14.62 -6.74
C ALA A 368 6.04 16.05 -6.44
N TYR A 369 4.79 16.15 -6.00
CA TYR A 369 4.13 17.42 -5.73
C TYR A 369 3.47 17.41 -4.36
N LEU A 370 3.68 18.48 -3.59
CA LEU A 370 2.96 18.73 -2.33
C LEU A 370 1.67 19.48 -2.62
N ILE A 371 0.56 18.96 -2.17
CA ILE A 371 -0.79 19.45 -2.41
C ILE A 371 -1.49 19.74 -1.07
N ASP A 372 -2.16 20.88 -1.01
CA ASP A 372 -3.04 21.26 0.10
C ASP A 372 -4.48 20.95 -0.27
N LEU A 373 -5.08 19.98 0.40
CA LEU A 373 -6.46 19.54 0.12
C LEU A 373 -7.52 20.55 0.60
N GLU A 374 -7.19 21.44 1.57
CA GLU A 374 -8.13 22.45 2.03
C GLU A 374 -8.41 23.51 0.94
N GLU A 375 -7.41 23.82 0.14
CA GLU A 375 -7.52 24.79 -0.95
C GLU A 375 -8.00 24.15 -2.26
N MET A 376 -8.00 22.82 -2.34
CA MET A 376 -8.40 22.10 -3.54
C MET A 376 -9.92 22.13 -3.73
N PRO A 377 -10.44 22.53 -4.90
CA PRO A 377 -11.88 22.58 -5.13
C PRO A 377 -12.50 21.18 -5.13
N VAL A 378 -13.48 20.96 -4.27
CA VAL A 378 -14.27 19.73 -4.25
C VAL A 378 -15.17 19.68 -5.48
N LYS A 379 -15.07 18.61 -6.26
CA LYS A 379 -15.90 18.38 -7.45
C LYS A 379 -17.21 17.66 -7.11
N GLY A 380 -17.13 16.69 -6.23
CA GLY A 380 -18.26 15.86 -5.82
C GLY A 380 -18.19 15.44 -4.36
N ILE A 381 -19.35 15.13 -3.79
CA ILE A 381 -19.46 14.59 -2.43
C ILE A 381 -20.43 13.42 -2.48
N MET A 382 -20.01 12.28 -1.96
CA MET A 382 -20.84 11.08 -1.83
C MET A 382 -20.93 10.68 -0.36
N TYR A 383 -22.09 10.23 0.04
CA TYR A 383 -22.32 9.69 1.38
C TYR A 383 -22.34 8.16 1.29
N LEU A 384 -21.44 7.51 2.03
CA LEU A 384 -21.32 6.05 2.06
C LEU A 384 -22.31 5.49 3.08
N GLN A 385 -23.48 5.04 2.62
CA GLN A 385 -24.52 4.38 3.43
C GLN A 385 -25.04 3.16 2.71
#